data_19ac727b81a220903feff0877c9c19fe
#
_entry.id   19ac727b81a220903feff0877c9c19fe
#
_cell.length_a   1.000
_cell.length_b   1.000
_cell.length_c   1.000
_cell.angle_alpha   90.00
_cell.angle_beta   90.00
_cell.angle_gamma   90.00
#
_symmetry.space_group_name_H-M   'P 1'
#
loop_
_entity.id
_entity.type
_entity.pdbx_description
1 polymer ?
#
loop_
_entity_poly.entity_id
_entity_poly.type
_entity_poly.pdbx_seq_one_letter_code
_entity_poly.pdbx_strand_id
1 'polypeptide(L)'
;VQAHAPTVAIGTPFHTWQMVTQGKQPAAHKAMLLAAKTMAGTAAALMRDPETVRKAKDELHERRGRKPYVSPMPKEISPPKGSLRGR
;
A
#
# COMPACT_ATOMS: atom_id res chain seq x y z
N VAL A 1 3.34 -0.46 7.19
CA VAL A 1 4.48 -1.08 6.45
C VAL A 1 4.21 -0.96 4.97
N GLN A 2 5.22 -0.53 4.21
CA GLN A 2 5.14 -0.44 2.75
C GLN A 2 6.30 -1.25 2.15
N ALA A 3 6.00 -2.05 1.13
CA ALA A 3 6.99 -2.80 0.39
C ALA A 3 6.90 -2.43 -1.10
N HIS A 4 8.04 -2.41 -1.76
CA HIS A 4 8.15 -2.16 -3.19
C HIS A 4 8.67 -3.40 -3.92
N ALA A 5 8.11 -3.66 -5.09
CA ALA A 5 8.58 -4.72 -5.98
C ALA A 5 9.02 -4.09 -7.33
N PRO A 6 10.14 -4.55 -7.91
CA PRO A 6 10.68 -3.98 -9.14
C PRO A 6 9.86 -4.44 -10.35
N THR A 7 8.88 -3.65 -10.76
CA THR A 7 8.03 -3.93 -11.94
C THR A 7 8.55 -3.32 -13.23
N VAL A 8 9.52 -2.41 -13.13
CA VAL A 8 10.13 -1.70 -14.25
C VAL A 8 11.64 -1.59 -14.05
N ALA A 9 12.39 -1.33 -15.12
CA ALA A 9 13.84 -1.12 -15.05
C ALA A 9 14.18 0.13 -14.23
N ILE A 10 15.34 0.10 -13.55
CA ILE A 10 15.86 1.26 -12.81
C ILE A 10 16.00 2.46 -13.76
N GLY A 11 15.57 3.62 -13.32
CA GLY A 11 15.60 4.85 -14.10
C GLY A 11 14.39 5.05 -15.03
N THR A 12 13.44 4.11 -15.07
CA THR A 12 12.20 4.31 -15.82
C THR A 12 11.39 5.44 -15.18
N PRO A 13 11.04 6.51 -15.91
CA PRO A 13 10.22 7.59 -15.37
C PRO A 13 8.80 7.09 -15.08
N PHE A 14 8.26 7.47 -13.92
CA PHE A 14 6.87 7.17 -13.57
C PHE A 14 5.88 7.97 -14.42
N HIS A 15 4.68 7.44 -14.61
CA HIS A 15 3.60 8.07 -15.39
C HIS A 15 3.95 8.33 -16.86
N THR A 16 4.73 7.43 -17.46
CA THR A 16 5.17 7.53 -18.86
C THR A 16 4.77 6.29 -19.66
N TRP A 17 4.81 6.40 -21.00
CA TRP A 17 4.59 5.27 -21.89
C TRP A 17 5.64 4.16 -21.70
N GLN A 18 6.88 4.52 -21.33
CA GLN A 18 7.95 3.56 -21.03
C GLN A 18 7.57 2.66 -19.86
N MET A 19 6.92 3.20 -18.83
CA MET A 19 6.41 2.41 -17.71
C MET A 19 5.28 1.48 -18.16
N VAL A 20 4.37 1.97 -18.98
CA VAL A 20 3.23 1.18 -19.49
C VAL A 20 3.70 -0.01 -20.32
N THR A 21 4.67 0.18 -21.21
CA THR A 21 5.19 -0.91 -22.07
C THR A 21 5.89 -1.99 -21.26
N GLN A 22 6.56 -1.63 -20.17
CA GLN A 22 7.23 -2.59 -19.30
C GLN A 22 6.27 -3.40 -18.44
N GLY A 23 5.07 -2.88 -18.15
CA GLY A 23 4.08 -3.56 -17.33
C GLY A 23 3.59 -4.92 -17.88
N LYS A 24 3.75 -5.16 -19.18
CA LYS A 24 3.42 -6.44 -19.83
C LYS A 24 4.60 -7.41 -19.94
N GLN A 25 5.78 -7.00 -19.52
CA GLN A 25 6.98 -7.82 -19.62
C GLN A 25 7.01 -8.92 -18.55
N PRO A 26 7.69 -10.05 -18.82
CA PRO A 26 7.83 -11.15 -17.87
C PRO A 26 8.42 -10.72 -16.51
N ALA A 27 9.31 -9.73 -16.51
CA ALA A 27 9.88 -9.18 -15.28
C ALA A 27 8.82 -8.52 -14.39
N ALA A 28 7.91 -7.74 -14.97
CA ALA A 28 6.80 -7.11 -14.24
C ALA A 28 5.85 -8.16 -13.66
N HIS A 29 5.53 -9.22 -14.41
CA HIS A 29 4.70 -10.33 -13.93
C HIS A 29 5.36 -11.09 -12.78
N LYS A 30 6.68 -11.35 -12.86
CA LYS A 30 7.43 -11.97 -11.75
C LYS A 30 7.40 -11.08 -10.49
N ALA A 31 7.59 -9.78 -10.66
CA ALA A 31 7.54 -8.82 -9.56
C ALA A 31 6.14 -8.74 -8.93
N MET A 32 5.09 -8.79 -9.73
CA MET A 32 3.70 -8.86 -9.26
C MET A 32 3.45 -10.12 -8.41
N LEU A 33 3.90 -11.28 -8.87
CA LEU A 33 3.79 -12.54 -8.11
C LEU A 33 4.61 -12.52 -6.83
N LEU A 34 5.81 -11.90 -6.85
CA LEU A 34 6.62 -11.70 -5.66
C LEU A 34 5.89 -10.81 -4.64
N ALA A 35 5.33 -9.69 -5.09
CA ALA A 35 4.55 -8.80 -4.24
C ALA A 35 3.35 -9.52 -3.61
N ALA A 36 2.59 -10.29 -4.39
CA ALA A 36 1.46 -11.07 -3.89
C ALA A 36 1.88 -12.10 -2.82
N LYS A 37 2.97 -12.83 -3.06
CA LYS A 37 3.53 -13.78 -2.07
C LYS A 37 4.00 -13.07 -0.80
N THR A 38 4.65 -11.92 -0.94
CA THR A 38 5.11 -11.12 0.22
C THR A 38 3.92 -10.65 1.05
N MET A 39 2.87 -10.14 0.41
CA MET A 39 1.64 -9.72 1.10
C MET A 39 0.97 -10.89 1.82
N ALA A 40 0.80 -12.01 1.15
CA ALA A 40 0.19 -13.21 1.75
C ALA A 40 1.03 -13.75 2.90
N GLY A 41 2.35 -13.81 2.74
CA GLY A 41 3.27 -14.26 3.80
C GLY A 41 3.26 -13.33 5.01
N THR A 42 3.24 -12.02 4.79
CA THR A 42 3.14 -11.03 5.86
C THR A 42 1.81 -11.18 6.61
N ALA A 43 0.70 -11.30 5.89
CA ALA A 43 -0.61 -11.51 6.52
C ALA A 43 -0.64 -12.79 7.36
N ALA A 44 -0.15 -13.90 6.81
CA ALA A 44 -0.08 -15.17 7.53
C ALA A 44 0.82 -15.10 8.78
N ALA A 45 1.96 -14.39 8.70
CA ALA A 45 2.84 -14.19 9.85
C ALA A 45 2.15 -13.38 10.95
N LEU A 46 1.50 -12.27 10.61
CA LEU A 46 0.78 -11.42 11.56
C LEU A 46 -0.42 -12.12 12.21
N MET A 47 -1.12 -12.98 11.45
CA MET A 47 -2.22 -13.77 11.99
C MET A 47 -1.74 -14.83 13.01
N ARG A 48 -0.50 -15.31 12.86
CA ARG A 48 0.08 -16.32 13.77
C ARG A 48 0.79 -15.72 14.98
N ASP A 49 1.13 -14.43 14.91
CA ASP A 49 1.87 -13.73 15.97
C ASP A 49 1.13 -12.46 16.41
N PRO A 50 0.14 -12.60 17.31
CA PRO A 50 -0.57 -11.46 17.89
C PRO A 50 0.35 -10.48 18.64
N GLU A 51 1.47 -10.97 19.15
CA GLU A 51 2.43 -10.14 19.90
C GLU A 51 3.12 -9.12 18.99
N THR A 52 3.50 -9.52 17.78
CA THR A 52 4.03 -8.57 16.78
C THR A 52 3.00 -7.49 16.43
N VAL A 53 1.73 -7.85 16.30
CA VAL A 53 0.64 -6.86 16.07
C VAL A 53 0.50 -5.89 17.25
N ARG A 54 0.58 -6.40 18.48
CA ARG A 54 0.52 -5.58 19.70
C ARG A 54 1.68 -4.60 19.75
N LYS A 55 2.92 -5.07 19.55
CA LYS A 55 4.13 -4.22 19.52
C LYS A 55 4.04 -3.11 18.47
N ALA A 56 3.56 -3.43 17.27
CA ALA A 56 3.38 -2.45 16.20
C ALA A 56 2.35 -1.35 16.58
N LYS A 57 1.27 -1.72 17.28
CA LYS A 57 0.29 -0.75 17.79
C LYS A 57 0.87 0.12 18.90
N ASP A 58 1.61 -0.47 19.82
CA ASP A 58 2.26 0.27 20.91
C ASP A 58 3.26 1.29 20.35
N GLU A 59 4.11 0.87 19.41
CA GLU A 59 5.03 1.78 18.72
C GLU A 59 4.30 2.92 17.99
N LEU A 60 3.20 2.62 17.31
CA LEU A 60 2.37 3.66 16.67
C LEU A 60 1.85 4.68 17.69
N HIS A 61 1.38 4.21 18.85
CA HIS A 61 0.89 5.10 19.91
C HIS A 61 2.01 5.97 20.48
N GLU A 62 3.20 5.43 20.67
CA GLU A 62 4.36 6.18 21.14
C GLU A 62 4.80 7.24 20.12
N ARG A 63 4.99 6.84 18.86
CA ARG A 63 5.39 7.77 17.77
C ARG A 63 4.38 8.90 17.57
N ARG A 64 3.12 8.64 17.80
CA ARG A 64 2.05 9.63 17.71
C ARG A 64 1.93 10.52 18.96
N GLY A 65 2.79 10.30 19.97
CA GLY A 65 2.74 11.03 21.25
C GLY A 65 1.47 10.76 22.04
N ARG A 66 0.87 9.57 21.87
CA ARG A 66 -0.37 9.12 22.53
C ARG A 66 -1.60 10.00 22.24
N LYS A 67 -1.49 10.90 21.25
CA LYS A 67 -2.62 11.75 20.84
C LYS A 67 -3.61 10.98 19.97
N PRO A 68 -4.92 11.22 20.08
CA PRO A 68 -5.89 10.64 19.17
C PRO A 68 -5.63 11.14 17.75
N TYR A 69 -6.00 10.32 16.74
CA TYR A 69 -5.98 10.76 15.37
C TYR A 69 -7.06 11.82 15.14
N VAL A 70 -6.66 12.94 14.57
CA VAL A 70 -7.58 13.99 14.11
C VAL A 70 -7.45 14.05 12.58
N SER A 71 -8.55 13.82 11.88
CA SER A 71 -8.56 13.93 10.43
C SER A 71 -8.29 15.37 10.00
N PRO A 72 -7.36 15.61 9.07
CA PRO A 72 -7.18 16.93 8.47
C PRO A 72 -8.31 17.31 7.51
N MET A 73 -9.16 16.35 7.15
CA MET A 73 -10.30 16.58 6.26
C MET A 73 -11.47 17.13 7.07
N PRO A 74 -12.04 18.29 6.71
CA PRO A 74 -13.23 18.84 7.34
C PRO A 74 -14.38 17.83 7.33
N LYS A 75 -15.17 17.81 8.41
CA LYS A 75 -16.30 16.85 8.56
C LYS A 75 -17.40 17.05 7.52
N GLU A 76 -17.49 18.24 6.98
CA GLU A 76 -18.50 18.67 5.99
C GLU A 76 -18.19 18.12 4.57
N ILE A 77 -16.94 17.71 4.33
CA ILE A 77 -16.53 17.17 3.03
C ILE A 77 -16.96 15.70 2.95
N SER A 78 -17.95 15.45 2.12
CA SER A 78 -18.37 14.10 1.73
C SER A 78 -17.64 13.64 0.47
N PRO A 79 -17.35 12.34 0.33
CA PRO A 79 -16.83 11.80 -0.92
C PRO A 79 -17.74 12.16 -2.11
N PRO A 80 -17.20 12.47 -3.29
CA PRO A 80 -17.99 12.85 -4.48
C PRO A 80 -18.74 11.62 -5.02
N LYS A 81 -19.86 11.29 -4.41
CA LYS A 81 -20.69 10.12 -4.79
C LYS A 81 -21.45 10.30 -6.12
N GLY A 82 -21.56 11.54 -6.62
CA GLY A 82 -22.32 11.86 -7.81
C GLY A 82 -21.67 11.42 -9.14
N SER A 83 -20.35 11.27 -9.19
CA SER A 83 -19.64 10.90 -10.42
C SER A 83 -19.70 9.40 -10.76
N LEU A 84 -20.20 8.56 -9.87
CA LEU A 84 -20.28 7.11 -10.06
C LEU A 84 -21.65 6.64 -10.62
N ARG A 85 -22.64 7.55 -10.76
CA ARG A 85 -23.99 7.22 -11.25
C ARG A 85 -24.25 7.58 -12.71
N GLY A 86 -23.23 7.97 -13.46
CA GLY A 86 -23.37 8.45 -14.83
C GLY A 86 -22.39 7.81 -15.80
N ARG A 87 -22.37 6.48 -15.92
CA ARG A 87 -21.89 5.78 -17.11
C ARG A 87 -22.59 4.45 -17.22
#